data_d4cbd75875115c634fd03772219306da
#
_entry.id   d4cbd75875115c634fd03772219306da
#
_cell.length_a   1.000
_cell.length_b   1.000
_cell.length_c   1.000
_cell.angle_alpha   90.00
_cell.angle_beta   90.00
_cell.angle_gamma   90.00
#
_symmetry.space_group_name_H-M   'P 1'
#
loop_
_entity.id
_entity.type
_entity.pdbx_description
1 polymer ?
#
loop_
_entity_poly.entity_id
_entity_poly.type
_entity_poly.pdbx_seq_one_letter_code
_entity_poly.pdbx_strand_id
1 'polypeptide(L)'
;MGSANPLWQRLRGEGVQAELFDRFAPVVEQALQEAPDPHRLLAYLDRWLESMGNPLTYYRLFAESPALLKAPLRLFALSPYMADVLLQNPEMLELLLDPAMLYRQRTRTELYRDLTRALAPCSSHLMRLDRLRHFRQMEYLRITALDLLGHYTLPQVAAALSDLADACVQATLELCIQNLPELPFRGTQPLAIIALGKWGGRELNYSSDIDLMFIASDEAGESGVLKAITRLCEQVVDALSRPMRRGIVFRVDLRLRPEGRFGPIVRTLSAARHYYENWAEPWERQAMLKARFAAGDPQTGQAFLQQLAPFVYRRQMSAEEWDAILDQKRRMEAHCRARGEWETDIKNGWGGIRDIEFGVQGLQLLYGGRLPRLRVPNTLDALRRLRQAKLVSAAQEQCLREAYCFLRTVEHRLQLIYGHQTHILPALGTEARTRFARCMGFEQAEAFEQALQAHREAARAFWEGMADRSDMSDLSDSAEMIDLLGTPEGQARWEAHLQSLGFRQPTQA
;
A
#
# COMPACT_ATOMS: atom_id res chain seq x y z
N MET A 1 17.11 -23.45 22.99
CA MET A 1 16.04 -23.10 23.95
C MET A 1 15.12 -24.29 24.32
N GLY A 2 15.50 -25.52 23.98
CA GLY A 2 14.63 -26.71 24.06
C GLY A 2 14.07 -27.10 25.45
N SER A 3 14.41 -28.28 25.93
CA SER A 3 13.75 -29.00 27.02
C SER A 3 13.70 -28.34 28.42
N ALA A 4 14.45 -27.25 28.66
CA ALA A 4 14.44 -26.53 29.93
C ALA A 4 13.43 -25.36 29.99
N ASN A 5 12.80 -24.96 28.88
CA ASN A 5 11.83 -23.86 28.85
C ASN A 5 10.46 -24.32 29.38
N PRO A 6 9.85 -23.67 30.38
CA PRO A 6 8.54 -24.05 30.92
C PRO A 6 7.42 -24.09 29.88
N LEU A 7 7.40 -23.13 28.93
CA LEU A 7 6.42 -23.13 27.83
C LEU A 7 6.60 -24.34 26.89
N TRP A 8 7.85 -24.74 26.62
CA TRP A 8 8.12 -25.94 25.81
C TRP A 8 7.61 -27.20 26.51
N GLN A 9 7.86 -27.33 27.81
CA GLN A 9 7.38 -28.47 28.61
C GLN A 9 5.84 -28.50 28.64
N ARG A 10 5.18 -27.35 28.80
CA ARG A 10 3.71 -27.25 28.77
C ARG A 10 3.14 -27.66 27.41
N LEU A 11 3.71 -27.17 26.31
CA LEU A 11 3.32 -27.55 24.95
C LEU A 11 3.53 -29.04 24.69
N ARG A 12 4.65 -29.59 25.15
CA ARG A 12 4.94 -31.00 24.99
C ARG A 12 3.96 -31.88 25.80
N GLY A 13 3.62 -31.46 27.01
CA GLY A 13 2.74 -32.22 27.89
C GLY A 13 3.27 -33.61 28.25
N GLU A 14 2.35 -34.53 28.58
CA GLU A 14 2.66 -35.89 28.95
C GLU A 14 1.84 -36.91 28.12
N GLY A 15 2.25 -38.19 28.15
CA GLY A 15 1.53 -39.27 27.50
C GLY A 15 1.34 -39.04 25.99
N VAL A 16 0.13 -39.27 25.49
CA VAL A 16 -0.23 -39.13 24.06
C VAL A 16 0.09 -37.74 23.49
N GLN A 17 -0.06 -36.68 24.29
CA GLN A 17 0.27 -35.33 23.83
C GLN A 17 1.77 -35.21 23.53
N ALA A 18 2.62 -35.74 24.40
CA ALA A 18 4.08 -35.70 24.23
C ALA A 18 4.51 -36.47 22.97
N GLU A 19 3.97 -37.67 22.74
CA GLU A 19 4.26 -38.45 21.54
C GLU A 19 3.87 -37.75 20.26
N LEU A 20 2.73 -37.06 20.24
CA LEU A 20 2.28 -36.26 19.11
C LEU A 20 3.15 -35.02 18.89
N PHE A 21 3.46 -34.29 19.99
CA PHE A 21 4.31 -33.12 19.95
C PHE A 21 5.70 -33.43 19.37
N ASP A 22 6.33 -34.49 19.87
CA ASP A 22 7.68 -34.89 19.45
C ASP A 22 7.79 -35.12 17.93
N ARG A 23 6.67 -35.41 17.23
CA ARG A 23 6.64 -35.57 15.75
C ARG A 23 6.74 -34.23 15.01
N PHE A 24 6.19 -33.16 15.53
CA PHE A 24 6.26 -31.84 14.88
C PHE A 24 7.21 -30.86 15.57
N ALA A 25 7.77 -31.23 16.74
CA ALA A 25 8.75 -30.44 17.46
C ALA A 25 9.91 -29.94 16.60
N PRO A 26 10.49 -30.70 15.67
CA PRO A 26 11.56 -30.21 14.81
C PRO A 26 11.19 -28.98 13.97
N VAL A 27 9.93 -28.88 13.52
CA VAL A 27 9.45 -27.69 12.77
C VAL A 27 9.32 -26.48 13.68
N VAL A 28 8.90 -26.68 14.95
CA VAL A 28 8.85 -25.61 15.95
C VAL A 28 10.26 -25.17 16.33
N GLU A 29 11.17 -26.10 16.52
CA GLU A 29 12.59 -25.80 16.84
C GLU A 29 13.25 -24.98 15.73
N GLN A 30 13.06 -25.37 14.48
CA GLN A 30 13.54 -24.59 13.34
C GLN A 30 12.97 -23.17 13.35
N ALA A 31 11.66 -23.03 13.54
CA ALA A 31 11.03 -21.71 13.60
C ALA A 31 11.56 -20.85 14.76
N LEU A 32 11.87 -21.45 15.92
CA LEU A 32 12.46 -20.75 17.07
C LEU A 32 13.90 -20.26 16.76
N GLN A 33 14.70 -21.03 16.01
CA GLN A 33 16.05 -20.62 15.60
C GLN A 33 16.00 -19.40 14.66
N GLU A 34 15.03 -19.39 13.75
CA GLU A 34 14.83 -18.31 12.78
C GLU A 34 14.11 -17.09 13.36
N ALA A 35 13.41 -17.24 14.48
CA ALA A 35 12.57 -16.18 15.03
C ALA A 35 13.38 -14.99 15.58
N PRO A 36 12.96 -13.74 15.32
CA PRO A 36 13.53 -12.56 15.95
C PRO A 36 13.35 -12.54 17.47
N ASP A 37 12.27 -13.13 17.96
CA ASP A 37 11.92 -13.28 19.38
C ASP A 37 11.35 -14.69 19.63
N PRO A 38 12.21 -15.68 19.91
CA PRO A 38 11.78 -17.07 20.11
C PRO A 38 10.82 -17.26 21.30
N HIS A 39 10.99 -16.47 22.34
CA HIS A 39 10.12 -16.57 23.53
C HIS A 39 8.69 -16.13 23.19
N ARG A 40 8.55 -15.02 22.45
CA ARG A 40 7.25 -14.52 21.99
C ARG A 40 6.56 -15.52 21.04
N LEU A 41 7.31 -16.10 20.09
CA LEU A 41 6.76 -17.13 19.20
C LEU A 41 6.17 -18.28 19.99
N LEU A 42 6.93 -18.80 20.98
CA LEU A 42 6.51 -19.93 21.79
C LEU A 42 5.26 -19.58 22.62
N ALA A 43 5.20 -18.37 23.18
CA ALA A 43 4.03 -17.89 23.93
C ALA A 43 2.77 -17.76 23.04
N TYR A 44 2.92 -17.33 21.79
CA TYR A 44 1.80 -17.30 20.84
C TYR A 44 1.33 -18.70 20.46
N LEU A 45 2.25 -19.62 20.20
CA LEU A 45 1.92 -21.00 19.87
C LEU A 45 1.14 -21.67 20.99
N ASP A 46 1.60 -21.50 22.23
CA ASP A 46 0.99 -22.05 23.44
C ASP A 46 -0.45 -21.51 23.63
N ARG A 47 -0.62 -20.18 23.65
CA ARG A 47 -1.93 -19.54 23.75
C ARG A 47 -2.88 -19.94 22.61
N TRP A 48 -2.34 -20.09 21.42
CA TRP A 48 -3.12 -20.46 20.25
C TRP A 48 -3.66 -21.90 20.38
N LEU A 49 -2.82 -22.85 20.75
CA LEU A 49 -3.25 -24.24 20.99
C LEU A 49 -4.24 -24.36 22.17
N GLU A 50 -4.06 -23.56 23.22
CA GLU A 50 -5.03 -23.48 24.33
C GLU A 50 -6.39 -22.90 23.90
N SER A 51 -6.41 -21.97 22.94
CA SER A 51 -7.66 -21.36 22.45
C SER A 51 -8.52 -22.32 21.62
N MET A 52 -7.98 -23.46 21.22
CA MET A 52 -8.69 -24.46 20.43
C MET A 52 -9.55 -25.36 21.33
N GLY A 53 -10.80 -25.54 20.98
CA GLY A 53 -11.75 -26.30 21.80
C GLY A 53 -11.37 -27.78 22.04
N ASN A 54 -10.53 -28.38 21.16
CA ASN A 54 -9.96 -29.71 21.36
C ASN A 54 -8.49 -29.75 20.88
N PRO A 55 -7.52 -29.38 21.73
CA PRO A 55 -6.11 -29.31 21.35
C PRO A 55 -5.55 -30.60 20.76
N LEU A 56 -5.93 -31.79 21.32
CA LEU A 56 -5.41 -33.07 20.85
C LEU A 56 -5.74 -33.36 19.37
N THR A 57 -6.86 -32.88 18.87
CA THR A 57 -7.18 -33.00 17.43
C THR A 57 -6.16 -32.28 16.57
N TYR A 58 -5.74 -31.08 16.98
CA TYR A 58 -4.73 -30.29 16.25
C TYR A 58 -3.33 -30.88 16.43
N TYR A 59 -3.00 -31.42 17.62
CA TYR A 59 -1.74 -32.15 17.81
C TYR A 59 -1.63 -33.34 16.85
N ARG A 60 -2.71 -34.11 16.65
CA ARG A 60 -2.75 -35.22 15.66
C ARG A 60 -2.57 -34.69 14.24
N LEU A 61 -3.29 -33.63 13.87
CA LEU A 61 -3.18 -33.01 12.55
C LEU A 61 -1.74 -32.56 12.26
N PHE A 62 -1.10 -31.90 13.21
CA PHE A 62 0.28 -31.42 13.06
C PHE A 62 1.31 -32.53 13.13
N ALA A 63 1.04 -33.60 13.87
CA ALA A 63 1.89 -34.79 13.88
C ALA A 63 1.85 -35.56 12.55
N GLU A 64 0.69 -35.55 11.87
CA GLU A 64 0.51 -36.14 10.54
C GLU A 64 1.06 -35.24 9.43
N SER A 65 0.96 -33.92 9.59
CA SER A 65 1.33 -32.94 8.58
C SER A 65 2.04 -31.72 9.21
N PRO A 66 3.31 -31.85 9.67
CA PRO A 66 4.04 -30.77 10.35
C PRO A 66 4.20 -29.51 9.50
N ALA A 67 4.19 -29.64 8.17
CA ALA A 67 4.28 -28.52 7.24
C ALA A 67 3.15 -27.48 7.39
N LEU A 68 1.99 -27.88 7.92
CA LEU A 68 0.86 -26.98 8.18
C LEU A 68 1.18 -25.93 9.24
N LEU A 69 2.15 -26.18 10.13
CA LEU A 69 2.60 -25.20 11.14
C LEU A 69 3.44 -24.07 10.55
N LYS A 70 3.99 -24.18 9.34
CA LYS A 70 4.90 -23.16 8.79
C LYS A 70 4.25 -21.78 8.72
N ALA A 71 3.01 -21.68 8.23
CA ALA A 71 2.32 -20.40 8.11
C ALA A 71 1.98 -19.79 9.49
N PRO A 72 1.33 -20.49 10.43
CA PRO A 72 1.12 -19.98 11.79
C PRO A 72 2.41 -19.57 12.50
N LEU A 73 3.45 -20.39 12.49
CA LEU A 73 4.71 -20.09 13.17
C LEU A 73 5.39 -18.84 12.58
N ARG A 74 5.35 -18.68 11.25
CA ARG A 74 5.88 -17.50 10.58
C ARG A 74 5.10 -16.23 10.97
N LEU A 75 3.77 -16.32 11.08
CA LEU A 75 2.92 -15.23 11.58
C LEU A 75 3.26 -14.87 13.03
N PHE A 76 3.37 -15.85 13.91
CA PHE A 76 3.69 -15.65 15.33
C PHE A 76 5.09 -15.03 15.53
N ALA A 77 6.06 -15.43 14.70
CA ALA A 77 7.41 -14.88 14.74
C ALA A 77 7.48 -13.42 14.29
N LEU A 78 6.75 -13.05 13.21
CA LEU A 78 7.00 -11.81 12.47
C LEU A 78 5.89 -10.77 12.56
N SER A 79 4.68 -11.15 12.97
CA SER A 79 3.54 -10.24 13.06
C SER A 79 2.72 -10.43 14.34
N PRO A 80 3.11 -9.80 15.46
CA PRO A 80 2.31 -9.81 16.67
C PRO A 80 0.86 -9.40 16.44
N TYR A 81 0.65 -8.38 15.59
CA TYR A 81 -0.70 -7.92 15.25
C TYR A 81 -1.57 -9.04 14.62
N MET A 82 -1.03 -9.80 13.65
CA MET A 82 -1.78 -10.90 13.03
C MET A 82 -1.88 -12.13 13.94
N ALA A 83 -0.89 -12.34 14.80
CA ALA A 83 -0.97 -13.35 15.85
C ALA A 83 -2.16 -13.07 16.80
N ASP A 84 -2.32 -11.83 17.26
CA ASP A 84 -3.45 -11.44 18.09
C ASP A 84 -4.80 -11.55 17.36
N VAL A 85 -4.86 -11.20 16.08
CA VAL A 85 -6.05 -11.41 15.23
C VAL A 85 -6.42 -12.88 15.17
N LEU A 86 -5.45 -13.78 14.96
CA LEU A 86 -5.69 -15.23 14.90
C LEU A 86 -6.11 -15.81 16.26
N LEU A 87 -5.54 -15.33 17.36
CA LEU A 87 -5.96 -15.73 18.71
C LEU A 87 -7.40 -15.32 19.03
N GLN A 88 -7.83 -14.16 18.57
CA GLN A 88 -9.21 -13.67 18.76
C GLN A 88 -10.22 -14.35 17.82
N ASN A 89 -9.76 -14.97 16.74
CA ASN A 89 -10.60 -15.58 15.70
C ASN A 89 -10.00 -16.95 15.30
N PRO A 90 -10.01 -17.96 16.19
CA PRO A 90 -9.37 -19.24 15.93
C PRO A 90 -9.95 -19.98 14.72
N GLU A 91 -11.20 -19.67 14.32
CA GLU A 91 -11.81 -20.19 13.09
C GLU A 91 -11.06 -19.81 11.81
N MET A 92 -10.24 -18.75 11.84
CA MET A 92 -9.40 -18.35 10.69
C MET A 92 -8.25 -19.34 10.42
N LEU A 93 -7.99 -20.26 11.33
CA LEU A 93 -7.00 -21.32 11.15
C LEU A 93 -7.23 -22.14 9.88
N GLU A 94 -8.47 -22.45 9.57
CA GLU A 94 -8.83 -23.23 8.37
C GLU A 94 -8.22 -22.66 7.10
N LEU A 95 -8.19 -21.33 6.99
CA LEU A 95 -7.53 -20.64 5.87
C LEU A 95 -6.04 -20.97 5.74
N LEU A 96 -5.33 -21.08 6.87
CA LEU A 96 -3.89 -21.34 6.90
C LEU A 96 -3.56 -22.81 6.70
N LEU A 97 -4.50 -23.70 7.07
CA LEU A 97 -4.34 -25.15 6.96
C LEU A 97 -4.76 -25.72 5.61
N ASP A 98 -5.56 -24.98 4.83
CA ASP A 98 -5.95 -25.39 3.48
C ASP A 98 -5.06 -24.72 2.41
N PRO A 99 -4.12 -25.46 1.79
CA PRO A 99 -3.27 -24.91 0.75
C PRO A 99 -4.06 -24.38 -0.45
N ALA A 100 -5.21 -24.98 -0.79
CA ALA A 100 -6.03 -24.51 -1.90
C ALA A 100 -6.65 -23.14 -1.61
N MET A 101 -6.98 -22.86 -0.36
CA MET A 101 -7.45 -21.54 0.07
C MET A 101 -6.32 -20.54 0.23
N LEU A 102 -5.21 -20.93 0.87
CA LEU A 102 -4.08 -20.06 1.17
C LEU A 102 -3.40 -19.55 -0.10
N TYR A 103 -3.02 -20.46 -1.03
CA TYR A 103 -2.24 -20.13 -2.22
C TYR A 103 -3.07 -19.63 -3.40
N ARG A 104 -4.40 -19.60 -3.29
CA ARG A 104 -5.28 -19.10 -4.34
C ARG A 104 -5.00 -17.62 -4.62
N GLN A 105 -4.53 -17.32 -5.83
CA GLN A 105 -4.50 -15.95 -6.30
C GLN A 105 -5.92 -15.45 -6.54
N ARG A 106 -6.21 -14.24 -6.10
CA ARG A 106 -7.54 -13.62 -6.23
C ARG A 106 -7.42 -12.28 -6.90
N THR A 107 -8.15 -12.13 -7.99
CA THR A 107 -8.34 -10.83 -8.66
C THR A 107 -9.36 -9.97 -7.91
N ARG A 108 -9.36 -8.67 -8.16
CA ARG A 108 -10.38 -7.74 -7.65
C ARG A 108 -11.81 -8.27 -7.85
N THR A 109 -12.11 -8.77 -9.05
CA THR A 109 -13.45 -9.29 -9.40
C THR A 109 -13.81 -10.53 -8.60
N GLU A 110 -12.86 -11.43 -8.36
CA GLU A 110 -13.08 -12.63 -7.52
C GLU A 110 -13.28 -12.25 -6.05
N LEU A 111 -12.46 -11.32 -5.52
CA LEU A 111 -12.63 -10.79 -4.16
C LEU A 111 -14.03 -10.17 -3.97
N TYR A 112 -14.46 -9.34 -4.90
CA TYR A 112 -15.79 -8.73 -4.84
C TYR A 112 -16.90 -9.79 -4.91
N ARG A 113 -16.82 -10.74 -5.83
CA ARG A 113 -17.80 -11.84 -5.96
C ARG A 113 -17.85 -12.70 -4.69
N ASP A 114 -16.71 -13.09 -4.14
CA ASP A 114 -16.65 -13.91 -2.95
C ASP A 114 -17.15 -13.15 -1.70
N LEU A 115 -16.86 -11.84 -1.61
CA LEU A 115 -17.42 -10.96 -0.59
C LEU A 115 -18.94 -10.85 -0.70
N THR A 116 -19.47 -10.60 -1.90
CA THR A 116 -20.92 -10.50 -2.14
C THR A 116 -21.64 -11.80 -1.73
N ARG A 117 -21.05 -12.97 -2.05
CA ARG A 117 -21.58 -14.27 -1.59
C ARG A 117 -21.55 -14.41 -0.07
N ALA A 118 -20.50 -13.93 0.60
CA ALA A 118 -20.40 -13.96 2.06
C ALA A 118 -21.43 -13.04 2.74
N LEU A 119 -21.83 -11.95 2.09
CA LEU A 119 -22.83 -11.00 2.59
C LEU A 119 -24.28 -11.46 2.37
N ALA A 120 -24.54 -12.28 1.35
CA ALA A 120 -25.88 -12.67 0.93
C ALA A 120 -26.75 -13.32 2.05
N PRO A 121 -26.23 -14.22 2.91
CA PRO A 121 -27.03 -14.84 3.97
C PRO A 121 -27.31 -13.92 5.15
N CYS A 122 -26.72 -12.71 5.21
CA CYS A 122 -26.88 -11.80 6.34
C CYS A 122 -28.22 -11.05 6.25
N SER A 123 -29.08 -11.20 7.26
CA SER A 123 -30.43 -10.67 7.28
C SER A 123 -30.53 -9.18 7.65
N SER A 124 -29.53 -8.63 8.34
CA SER A 124 -29.54 -7.23 8.76
C SER A 124 -28.30 -6.47 8.26
N HIS A 125 -28.43 -5.12 8.15
CA HIS A 125 -27.32 -4.26 7.77
C HIS A 125 -26.11 -4.40 8.71
N LEU A 126 -26.35 -4.46 10.02
CA LEU A 126 -25.26 -4.63 11.02
C LEU A 126 -24.53 -5.97 10.84
N MET A 127 -25.24 -7.07 10.58
CA MET A 127 -24.62 -8.37 10.30
C MET A 127 -23.77 -8.32 9.01
N ARG A 128 -24.23 -7.61 7.98
CA ARG A 128 -23.46 -7.40 6.75
C ARG A 128 -22.19 -6.59 7.00
N LEU A 129 -22.25 -5.54 7.81
CA LEU A 129 -21.08 -4.75 8.20
C LEU A 129 -20.07 -5.56 9.02
N ASP A 130 -20.52 -6.44 9.92
CA ASP A 130 -19.64 -7.33 10.67
C ASP A 130 -18.99 -8.39 9.75
N ARG A 131 -19.76 -8.99 8.85
CA ARG A 131 -19.27 -9.96 7.86
C ARG A 131 -18.27 -9.34 6.90
N LEU A 132 -18.45 -8.10 6.49
CA LEU A 132 -17.49 -7.34 5.66
C LEU A 132 -16.12 -7.22 6.38
N ARG A 133 -16.13 -6.89 7.68
CA ARG A 133 -14.91 -6.82 8.50
C ARG A 133 -14.22 -8.17 8.64
N HIS A 134 -15.00 -9.20 8.87
CA HIS A 134 -14.50 -10.57 8.94
C HIS A 134 -13.83 -11.00 7.63
N PHE A 135 -14.48 -10.76 6.49
CA PHE A 135 -13.91 -11.04 5.17
C PHE A 135 -12.59 -10.29 4.95
N ARG A 136 -12.56 -9.00 5.27
CA ARG A 136 -11.34 -8.21 5.19
C ARG A 136 -10.23 -8.79 6.08
N GLN A 137 -10.52 -9.20 7.31
CA GLN A 137 -9.53 -9.79 8.21
C GLN A 137 -8.98 -11.13 7.67
N MET A 138 -9.85 -11.98 7.12
CA MET A 138 -9.45 -13.24 6.48
C MET A 138 -8.49 -13.01 5.31
N GLU A 139 -8.79 -12.06 4.43
CA GLU A 139 -7.92 -11.74 3.30
C GLU A 139 -6.60 -11.08 3.75
N TYR A 140 -6.62 -10.24 4.78
CA TYR A 140 -5.40 -9.71 5.37
C TYR A 140 -4.50 -10.80 5.93
N LEU A 141 -5.07 -11.77 6.64
CA LEU A 141 -4.35 -12.92 7.17
C LEU A 141 -3.71 -13.74 6.03
N ARG A 142 -4.48 -14.01 4.97
CA ARG A 142 -3.99 -14.73 3.77
C ARG A 142 -2.84 -13.99 3.09
N ILE A 143 -3.01 -12.69 2.81
CA ILE A 143 -1.98 -11.86 2.17
C ILE A 143 -0.73 -11.79 3.03
N THR A 144 -0.89 -11.62 4.35
CA THR A 144 0.23 -11.59 5.30
C THR A 144 0.98 -12.92 5.34
N ALA A 145 0.27 -14.04 5.37
CA ALA A 145 0.89 -15.36 5.35
C ALA A 145 1.71 -15.57 4.05
N LEU A 146 1.16 -15.22 2.89
CA LEU A 146 1.85 -15.32 1.60
C LEU A 146 3.08 -14.40 1.51
N ASP A 147 3.00 -13.18 2.08
CA ASP A 147 4.12 -12.26 2.19
C ASP A 147 5.23 -12.85 3.09
N LEU A 148 4.88 -13.28 4.28
CA LEU A 148 5.86 -13.78 5.26
C LEU A 148 6.46 -15.13 4.89
N LEU A 149 5.76 -15.94 4.10
CA LEU A 149 6.27 -17.18 3.50
C LEU A 149 7.10 -16.95 2.23
N GLY A 150 7.20 -15.71 1.73
CA GLY A 150 7.96 -15.36 0.52
C GLY A 150 7.29 -15.75 -0.80
N HIS A 151 5.98 -16.08 -0.77
CA HIS A 151 5.21 -16.39 -1.98
C HIS A 151 4.74 -15.14 -2.73
N TYR A 152 4.63 -14.00 -2.05
CA TYR A 152 4.32 -12.71 -2.64
C TYR A 152 5.52 -11.77 -2.54
N THR A 153 5.84 -11.13 -3.65
CA THR A 153 6.74 -9.97 -3.69
C THR A 153 6.02 -8.74 -3.17
N LEU A 154 6.77 -7.70 -2.77
CA LEU A 154 6.17 -6.44 -2.32
C LEU A 154 5.12 -5.87 -3.28
N PRO A 155 5.35 -5.79 -4.62
CA PRO A 155 4.33 -5.31 -5.55
C PRO A 155 3.05 -6.17 -5.54
N GLN A 156 3.18 -7.48 -5.38
CA GLN A 156 2.03 -8.39 -5.30
C GLN A 156 1.24 -8.19 -3.99
N VAL A 157 1.93 -8.01 -2.86
CA VAL A 157 1.29 -7.67 -1.58
C VAL A 157 0.51 -6.36 -1.68
N ALA A 158 1.14 -5.30 -2.16
CA ALA A 158 0.54 -3.97 -2.29
C ALA A 158 -0.67 -3.96 -3.25
N ALA A 159 -0.56 -4.69 -4.37
CA ALA A 159 -1.66 -4.88 -5.31
C ALA A 159 -2.82 -5.66 -4.69
N ALA A 160 -2.55 -6.77 -3.98
CA ALA A 160 -3.58 -7.58 -3.33
C ALA A 160 -4.32 -6.80 -2.24
N LEU A 161 -3.61 -6.01 -1.42
CA LEU A 161 -4.22 -5.11 -0.43
C LEU A 161 -5.10 -4.05 -1.09
N SER A 162 -4.68 -3.51 -2.24
CA SER A 162 -5.44 -2.51 -2.99
C SER A 162 -6.67 -3.10 -3.66
N ASP A 163 -6.58 -4.32 -4.20
CA ASP A 163 -7.73 -5.04 -4.79
C ASP A 163 -8.76 -5.40 -3.73
N LEU A 164 -8.31 -5.77 -2.52
CA LEU A 164 -9.19 -6.00 -1.39
C LEU A 164 -9.92 -4.70 -0.99
N ALA A 165 -9.21 -3.57 -0.96
CA ALA A 165 -9.82 -2.27 -0.66
C ALA A 165 -10.86 -1.90 -1.72
N ASP A 166 -10.56 -2.09 -3.01
CA ASP A 166 -11.51 -1.86 -4.11
C ASP A 166 -12.80 -2.69 -3.92
N ALA A 167 -12.66 -3.99 -3.62
CA ALA A 167 -13.79 -4.89 -3.41
C ALA A 167 -14.62 -4.49 -2.18
N CYS A 168 -13.96 -4.17 -1.07
CA CYS A 168 -14.64 -3.74 0.16
C CYS A 168 -15.38 -2.40 -0.02
N VAL A 169 -14.77 -1.42 -0.69
CA VAL A 169 -15.39 -0.11 -0.93
C VAL A 169 -16.59 -0.24 -1.85
N GLN A 170 -16.49 -1.02 -2.94
CA GLN A 170 -17.63 -1.28 -3.84
C GLN A 170 -18.79 -1.94 -3.08
N ALA A 171 -18.50 -3.00 -2.32
CA ALA A 171 -19.53 -3.69 -1.55
C ALA A 171 -20.15 -2.77 -0.47
N THR A 172 -19.35 -1.93 0.18
CA THR A 172 -19.85 -0.97 1.17
C THR A 172 -20.78 0.07 0.55
N LEU A 173 -20.43 0.60 -0.62
CA LEU A 173 -21.28 1.54 -1.36
C LEU A 173 -22.65 0.90 -1.64
N GLU A 174 -22.68 -0.32 -2.16
CA GLU A 174 -23.93 -1.04 -2.47
C GLU A 174 -24.76 -1.34 -1.22
N LEU A 175 -24.10 -1.73 -0.11
CA LEU A 175 -24.79 -1.94 1.17
C LEU A 175 -25.44 -0.64 1.70
N CYS A 176 -24.75 0.50 1.55
CA CYS A 176 -25.30 1.80 1.96
C CYS A 176 -26.46 2.22 1.06
N ILE A 177 -26.39 2.00 -0.26
CA ILE A 177 -27.48 2.25 -1.19
C ILE A 177 -28.72 1.42 -0.82
N GLN A 178 -28.54 0.13 -0.52
CA GLN A 178 -29.64 -0.74 -0.09
C GLN A 178 -30.27 -0.31 1.24
N ASN A 179 -29.48 0.33 2.12
CA ASN A 179 -29.91 0.80 3.43
C ASN A 179 -30.57 2.21 3.41
N LEU A 180 -30.58 2.87 2.26
CA LEU A 180 -31.18 4.21 2.05
C LEU A 180 -32.31 4.13 1.01
N PRO A 181 -33.52 3.66 1.40
CA PRO A 181 -34.62 3.48 0.45
C PRO A 181 -35.14 4.80 -0.17
N GLU A 182 -34.84 5.93 0.49
CA GLU A 182 -35.20 7.28 0.03
C GLU A 182 -34.33 7.85 -1.09
N LEU A 183 -33.28 7.12 -1.51
CA LEU A 183 -32.43 7.58 -2.62
C LEU A 183 -33.25 7.67 -3.91
N PRO A 184 -33.11 8.78 -4.69
CA PRO A 184 -33.86 8.98 -5.92
C PRO A 184 -33.36 8.13 -7.10
N PHE A 185 -32.38 7.28 -6.85
CA PHE A 185 -31.77 6.38 -7.85
C PHE A 185 -31.58 4.97 -7.27
N ARG A 186 -31.32 4.01 -8.15
CA ARG A 186 -30.96 2.64 -7.79
C ARG A 186 -29.61 2.27 -8.43
N GLY A 187 -28.87 1.35 -7.79
CA GLY A 187 -27.50 1.03 -8.22
C GLY A 187 -26.51 2.13 -7.86
N THR A 188 -25.32 2.10 -8.46
CA THR A 188 -24.20 3.00 -8.11
C THR A 188 -24.20 4.31 -8.88
N GLN A 189 -25.02 4.46 -9.91
CA GLN A 189 -25.19 5.74 -10.60
C GLN A 189 -25.97 6.72 -9.70
N PRO A 190 -25.61 7.97 -9.66
CA PRO A 190 -24.61 8.70 -10.45
C PRO A 190 -23.32 9.00 -9.69
N LEU A 191 -22.81 8.09 -8.86
CA LEU A 191 -21.70 8.33 -7.94
C LEU A 191 -20.49 7.48 -8.28
N ALA A 192 -19.32 8.11 -8.44
CA ALA A 192 -18.01 7.45 -8.54
C ALA A 192 -17.13 7.73 -7.32
N ILE A 193 -16.34 6.73 -6.92
CA ILE A 193 -15.30 6.84 -5.88
C ILE A 193 -13.95 6.76 -6.57
N ILE A 194 -13.15 7.80 -6.40
CA ILE A 194 -11.80 7.93 -6.94
C ILE A 194 -10.80 7.64 -5.84
N ALA A 195 -9.98 6.62 -6.04
CA ALA A 195 -8.86 6.30 -5.17
C ALA A 195 -7.68 7.24 -5.44
N LEU A 196 -7.03 7.69 -4.38
CA LEU A 196 -5.89 8.58 -4.39
C LEU A 196 -4.73 7.98 -3.58
N GLY A 197 -3.62 8.67 -3.50
CA GLY A 197 -2.48 8.27 -2.69
C GLY A 197 -1.98 6.84 -3.00
N LYS A 198 -1.61 6.10 -1.97
CA LYS A 198 -1.13 4.71 -2.13
C LYS A 198 -2.20 3.78 -2.70
N TRP A 199 -3.47 3.98 -2.31
CA TRP A 199 -4.57 3.19 -2.86
C TRP A 199 -4.78 3.44 -4.35
N GLY A 200 -4.74 4.71 -4.78
CA GLY A 200 -4.81 5.07 -6.19
C GLY A 200 -3.69 4.45 -7.02
N GLY A 201 -2.48 4.46 -6.51
CA GLY A 201 -1.31 3.82 -7.11
C GLY A 201 -1.29 2.29 -7.08
N ARG A 202 -2.26 1.64 -6.43
CA ARG A 202 -2.24 0.20 -6.10
C ARG A 202 -0.99 -0.21 -5.30
N GLU A 203 -0.65 0.63 -4.33
CA GLU A 203 0.56 0.55 -3.50
C GLU A 203 0.22 0.55 -2.01
N LEU A 204 -0.94 -0.01 -1.60
CA LEU A 204 -1.36 0.00 -0.19
C LEU A 204 -0.37 -0.76 0.69
N ASN A 205 -0.20 -0.24 1.92
CA ASN A 205 0.44 -0.94 3.02
C ASN A 205 -0.60 -1.61 3.91
N TYR A 206 -0.14 -2.44 4.87
CA TYR A 206 -0.99 -3.11 5.85
C TYR A 206 -1.80 -2.15 6.73
N SER A 207 -1.23 -1.02 7.14
CA SER A 207 -1.89 -0.04 8.02
C SER A 207 -2.11 1.33 7.35
N SER A 208 -2.21 1.36 6.01
CA SER A 208 -2.55 2.59 5.29
C SER A 208 -3.99 3.00 5.51
N ASP A 209 -4.21 4.31 5.54
CA ASP A 209 -5.51 4.89 5.24
C ASP A 209 -5.80 4.68 3.74
N ILE A 210 -7.07 4.69 3.37
CA ILE A 210 -7.50 4.82 1.98
C ILE A 210 -7.86 6.28 1.71
N ASP A 211 -7.07 6.91 0.83
CA ASP A 211 -7.32 8.26 0.37
C ASP A 211 -8.38 8.20 -0.74
N LEU A 212 -9.47 8.93 -0.62
CA LEU A 212 -10.55 8.90 -1.62
C LEU A 212 -11.23 10.24 -1.83
N MET A 213 -11.93 10.35 -2.96
CA MET A 213 -12.78 11.46 -3.34
C MET A 213 -14.06 10.93 -3.96
N PHE A 214 -15.19 11.58 -3.66
CA PHE A 214 -16.48 11.29 -4.24
C PHE A 214 -16.81 12.27 -5.37
N ILE A 215 -17.15 11.74 -6.55
CA ILE A 215 -17.56 12.52 -7.72
C ILE A 215 -18.94 12.05 -8.15
N ALA A 216 -19.87 13.00 -8.29
CA ALA A 216 -21.20 12.74 -8.83
C ALA A 216 -21.29 13.20 -10.29
N SER A 217 -22.15 12.57 -11.08
CA SER A 217 -22.47 13.08 -12.41
C SER A 217 -23.15 14.45 -12.33
N ASP A 218 -23.12 15.24 -13.40
CA ASP A 218 -23.74 16.56 -13.43
C ASP A 218 -25.26 16.51 -13.37
N GLU A 219 -25.86 15.40 -13.80
CA GLU A 219 -27.29 15.13 -13.68
C GLU A 219 -27.77 15.08 -12.22
N ALA A 220 -26.86 14.76 -11.29
CA ALA A 220 -27.11 14.79 -9.85
C ALA A 220 -27.06 16.19 -9.24
N GLY A 221 -26.78 17.22 -10.03
CA GLY A 221 -26.65 18.61 -9.56
C GLY A 221 -27.92 19.26 -9.03
N GLU A 222 -29.10 18.66 -9.25
CA GLU A 222 -30.32 19.07 -8.61
C GLU A 222 -30.20 19.00 -7.08
N SER A 223 -30.60 20.05 -6.38
CA SER A 223 -30.28 20.25 -4.95
C SER A 223 -30.75 19.10 -4.05
N GLY A 224 -31.85 18.44 -4.39
CA GLY A 224 -32.38 17.29 -3.64
C GLY A 224 -31.54 16.02 -3.84
N VAL A 225 -31.12 15.75 -5.07
CA VAL A 225 -30.31 14.57 -5.43
C VAL A 225 -28.93 14.66 -4.81
N LEU A 226 -28.25 15.80 -4.95
CA LEU A 226 -26.90 16.01 -4.39
C LEU A 226 -26.90 15.88 -2.87
N LYS A 227 -27.94 16.37 -2.18
CA LYS A 227 -28.10 16.19 -0.74
C LYS A 227 -28.24 14.72 -0.34
N ALA A 228 -28.99 13.94 -1.11
CA ALA A 228 -29.13 12.50 -0.87
C ALA A 228 -27.80 11.75 -1.08
N ILE A 229 -27.04 12.12 -2.14
CA ILE A 229 -25.71 11.57 -2.39
C ILE A 229 -24.72 11.95 -1.27
N THR A 230 -24.77 13.18 -0.77
CA THR A 230 -23.94 13.61 0.38
C THR A 230 -24.16 12.70 1.58
N ARG A 231 -25.40 12.42 1.95
CA ARG A 231 -25.74 11.49 3.03
C ARG A 231 -25.24 10.06 2.76
N LEU A 232 -25.34 9.60 1.50
CA LEU A 232 -24.79 8.31 1.10
C LEU A 232 -23.27 8.26 1.30
N CYS A 233 -22.54 9.29 0.87
CA CYS A 233 -21.08 9.38 1.04
C CYS A 233 -20.68 9.36 2.53
N GLU A 234 -21.41 10.10 3.39
CA GLU A 234 -21.20 10.08 4.84
C GLU A 234 -21.43 8.69 5.43
N GLN A 235 -22.46 7.97 5.00
CA GLN A 235 -22.72 6.60 5.42
C GLN A 235 -21.62 5.62 4.93
N VAL A 236 -21.12 5.77 3.72
CA VAL A 236 -20.02 4.97 3.20
C VAL A 236 -18.76 5.16 4.06
N VAL A 237 -18.41 6.41 4.36
CA VAL A 237 -17.27 6.73 5.22
C VAL A 237 -17.44 6.13 6.62
N ASP A 238 -18.60 6.28 7.22
CA ASP A 238 -18.92 5.72 8.53
C ASP A 238 -18.87 4.18 8.52
N ALA A 239 -19.48 3.52 7.53
CA ALA A 239 -19.49 2.07 7.41
C ALA A 239 -18.08 1.47 7.26
N LEU A 240 -17.15 2.17 6.57
CA LEU A 240 -15.77 1.77 6.42
C LEU A 240 -14.95 2.00 7.69
N SER A 241 -15.12 3.15 8.36
CA SER A 241 -14.22 3.63 9.42
C SER A 241 -14.75 3.46 10.84
N ARG A 242 -16.05 3.22 11.04
CA ARG A 242 -16.63 3.00 12.38
C ARG A 242 -16.06 1.75 13.04
N PRO A 243 -15.48 1.84 14.25
CA PRO A 243 -15.05 0.68 15.00
C PRO A 243 -16.25 -0.20 15.42
N MET A 244 -16.15 -1.49 15.14
CA MET A 244 -17.08 -2.53 15.61
C MET A 244 -16.29 -3.63 16.32
N ARG A 245 -16.97 -4.70 16.78
CA ARG A 245 -16.31 -5.83 17.49
C ARG A 245 -15.09 -6.37 16.73
N ARG A 246 -15.15 -6.46 15.39
CA ARG A 246 -14.06 -6.93 14.52
C ARG A 246 -13.19 -5.78 13.97
N GLY A 247 -13.13 -4.63 14.68
CA GLY A 247 -12.38 -3.45 14.26
C GLY A 247 -13.08 -2.65 13.16
N ILE A 248 -12.28 -2.04 12.30
CA ILE A 248 -12.72 -1.23 11.14
C ILE A 248 -12.52 -1.98 9.83
N VAL A 249 -13.16 -1.54 8.76
CA VAL A 249 -12.79 -2.00 7.40
C VAL A 249 -11.54 -1.27 6.96
N PHE A 250 -11.60 0.06 6.83
CA PHE A 250 -10.44 0.93 6.55
C PHE A 250 -10.61 2.27 7.24
N ARG A 251 -9.50 2.92 7.62
CA ARG A 251 -9.49 4.35 7.90
C ARG A 251 -9.62 5.10 6.58
N VAL A 252 -10.53 6.09 6.52
CA VAL A 252 -10.78 6.89 5.32
C VAL A 252 -10.15 8.26 5.48
N ASP A 253 -9.35 8.67 4.49
CA ASP A 253 -8.80 10.01 4.40
C ASP A 253 -9.41 10.76 3.21
N LEU A 254 -10.03 11.91 3.49
CA LEU A 254 -10.66 12.76 2.52
C LEU A 254 -9.88 14.08 2.26
N ARG A 255 -8.69 14.22 2.85
CA ARG A 255 -7.93 15.49 2.79
C ARG A 255 -7.37 15.84 1.41
N LEU A 256 -7.26 14.86 0.52
CA LEU A 256 -6.81 15.09 -0.87
C LEU A 256 -7.93 15.54 -1.81
N ARG A 257 -9.18 15.65 -1.32
CA ARG A 257 -10.27 16.22 -2.12
C ARG A 257 -10.13 17.75 -2.25
N PRO A 258 -10.78 18.39 -3.25
CA PRO A 258 -10.82 19.85 -3.39
C PRO A 258 -11.13 20.58 -2.08
N GLU A 259 -10.32 21.59 -1.73
CA GLU A 259 -10.39 22.36 -0.48
C GLU A 259 -10.13 21.52 0.80
N GLY A 260 -9.64 20.29 0.64
CA GLY A 260 -9.27 19.42 1.75
C GLY A 260 -10.43 19.17 2.71
N ARG A 261 -10.20 19.38 4.02
CA ARG A 261 -11.22 19.16 5.07
C ARG A 261 -12.37 20.15 5.06
N PHE A 262 -12.21 21.27 4.40
CA PHE A 262 -13.20 22.36 4.38
C PHE A 262 -14.17 22.27 3.20
N GLY A 263 -13.79 21.56 2.14
CA GLY A 263 -14.63 21.36 0.97
C GLY A 263 -15.77 20.37 1.19
N PRO A 264 -16.80 20.40 0.31
CA PRO A 264 -17.90 19.45 0.35
C PRO A 264 -17.37 18.01 0.17
N ILE A 265 -18.09 17.04 0.75
CA ILE A 265 -17.70 15.63 0.69
C ILE A 265 -17.78 15.06 -0.73
N VAL A 266 -18.75 15.55 -1.52
CA VAL A 266 -18.97 15.16 -2.92
C VAL A 266 -19.08 16.41 -3.79
N ARG A 267 -18.53 16.35 -5.01
CA ARG A 267 -18.69 17.38 -6.06
C ARG A 267 -19.22 16.74 -7.33
N THR A 268 -19.96 17.52 -8.12
CA THR A 268 -20.31 17.12 -9.49
C THR A 268 -19.09 17.22 -10.41
N LEU A 269 -19.14 16.57 -11.56
CA LEU A 269 -18.08 16.61 -12.57
C LEU A 269 -17.71 18.06 -12.96
N SER A 270 -18.71 18.89 -13.26
CA SER A 270 -18.52 20.29 -13.63
C SER A 270 -17.94 21.13 -12.50
N ALA A 271 -18.39 20.92 -11.25
CA ALA A 271 -17.88 21.62 -10.09
C ALA A 271 -16.42 21.22 -9.77
N ALA A 272 -16.08 19.93 -9.92
CA ALA A 272 -14.73 19.45 -9.74
C ALA A 272 -13.79 20.01 -10.83
N ARG A 273 -14.23 19.99 -12.10
CA ARG A 273 -13.47 20.58 -13.21
C ARG A 273 -13.19 22.07 -12.96
N HIS A 274 -14.24 22.85 -12.60
CA HIS A 274 -14.10 24.27 -12.35
C HIS A 274 -13.09 24.55 -11.22
N TYR A 275 -13.06 23.72 -10.18
CA TYR A 275 -12.08 23.82 -9.10
C TYR A 275 -10.66 23.62 -9.62
N TYR A 276 -10.39 22.52 -10.33
CA TYR A 276 -9.05 22.19 -10.81
C TYR A 276 -8.54 23.16 -11.90
N GLU A 277 -9.42 23.77 -12.66
CA GLU A 277 -9.06 24.77 -13.66
C GLU A 277 -8.69 26.13 -13.06
N ASN A 278 -9.28 26.51 -11.90
CA ASN A 278 -9.20 27.90 -11.41
C ASN A 278 -8.57 28.05 -10.02
N TRP A 279 -8.64 27.03 -9.15
CA TRP A 279 -8.34 27.18 -7.73
C TRP A 279 -7.31 26.21 -7.17
N ALA A 280 -7.02 25.15 -7.91
CA ALA A 280 -6.16 24.07 -7.40
C ALA A 280 -4.70 24.50 -7.28
N GLU A 281 -4.09 24.10 -6.17
CA GLU A 281 -2.70 24.35 -5.85
C GLU A 281 -1.74 23.41 -6.60
N PRO A 282 -0.47 23.78 -6.84
CA PRO A 282 0.49 22.95 -7.56
C PRO A 282 0.68 21.54 -6.98
N TRP A 283 0.63 21.40 -5.64
CA TRP A 283 0.78 20.10 -4.97
C TRP A 283 -0.40 19.14 -5.27
N GLU A 284 -1.58 19.67 -5.58
CA GLU A 284 -2.74 18.83 -5.93
C GLU A 284 -2.52 18.14 -7.29
N ARG A 285 -1.80 18.76 -8.22
CA ARG A 285 -1.40 18.10 -9.47
C ARG A 285 -0.56 16.85 -9.19
N GLN A 286 0.40 16.95 -8.27
CA GLN A 286 1.20 15.80 -7.86
C GLN A 286 0.37 14.72 -7.17
N ALA A 287 -0.56 15.11 -6.30
CA ALA A 287 -1.48 14.17 -5.65
C ALA A 287 -2.37 13.44 -6.67
N MET A 288 -2.87 14.15 -7.68
CA MET A 288 -3.75 13.61 -8.72
C MET A 288 -3.04 12.68 -9.73
N LEU A 289 -1.70 12.61 -9.77
CA LEU A 289 -0.98 11.58 -10.52
C LEU A 289 -1.39 10.15 -10.11
N LYS A 290 -1.83 9.98 -8.87
CA LYS A 290 -2.27 8.71 -8.31
C LYS A 290 -3.79 8.47 -8.47
N ALA A 291 -4.54 9.40 -9.07
CA ALA A 291 -5.99 9.27 -9.21
C ALA A 291 -6.37 8.07 -10.07
N ARG A 292 -7.30 7.24 -9.55
CA ARG A 292 -7.80 6.03 -10.21
C ARG A 292 -9.28 5.80 -9.84
N PHE A 293 -10.10 5.41 -10.80
CA PHE A 293 -11.44 4.91 -10.52
C PHE A 293 -11.38 3.63 -9.68
N ALA A 294 -12.08 3.61 -8.55
CA ALA A 294 -12.08 2.48 -7.63
C ALA A 294 -13.45 1.81 -7.49
N ALA A 295 -14.52 2.56 -7.34
CA ALA A 295 -15.86 2.00 -7.11
C ALA A 295 -16.95 2.95 -7.62
N GLY A 296 -18.19 2.45 -7.70
CA GLY A 296 -19.34 3.24 -8.11
C GLY A 296 -19.61 3.18 -9.62
N ASP A 297 -20.02 4.32 -10.18
CA ASP A 297 -20.33 4.46 -11.61
C ASP A 297 -19.06 4.62 -12.46
N PRO A 298 -18.74 3.64 -13.34
CA PRO A 298 -17.54 3.72 -14.19
C PRO A 298 -17.59 4.87 -15.18
N GLN A 299 -18.77 5.28 -15.67
CA GLN A 299 -18.90 6.36 -16.65
C GLN A 299 -18.52 7.69 -16.01
N THR A 300 -19.09 8.01 -14.86
CA THR A 300 -18.74 9.19 -14.06
C THR A 300 -17.26 9.19 -13.68
N GLY A 301 -16.73 8.04 -13.23
CA GLY A 301 -15.33 7.93 -12.85
C GLY A 301 -14.35 8.15 -14.01
N GLN A 302 -14.63 7.59 -15.18
CA GLN A 302 -13.80 7.78 -16.39
C GLN A 302 -13.90 9.21 -16.91
N ALA A 303 -15.11 9.80 -16.94
CA ALA A 303 -15.30 11.18 -17.33
C ALA A 303 -14.51 12.14 -16.45
N PHE A 304 -14.51 11.93 -15.14
CA PHE A 304 -13.70 12.71 -14.20
C PHE A 304 -12.21 12.61 -14.53
N LEU A 305 -11.67 11.41 -14.68
CA LEU A 305 -10.24 11.21 -14.96
C LEU A 305 -9.82 11.82 -16.31
N GLN A 306 -10.69 11.78 -17.32
CA GLN A 306 -10.46 12.43 -18.62
C GLN A 306 -10.45 13.96 -18.48
N GLN A 307 -11.38 14.54 -17.74
CA GLN A 307 -11.43 15.98 -17.47
C GLN A 307 -10.25 16.47 -16.61
N LEU A 308 -9.74 15.62 -15.70
CA LEU A 308 -8.60 15.92 -14.83
C LEU A 308 -7.27 15.89 -15.59
N ALA A 309 -7.14 15.09 -16.63
CA ALA A 309 -5.87 14.84 -17.32
C ALA A 309 -5.17 16.13 -17.85
N PRO A 310 -5.86 17.13 -18.43
CA PRO A 310 -5.22 18.39 -18.85
C PRO A 310 -4.66 19.22 -17.68
N PHE A 311 -5.31 19.16 -16.53
CA PHE A 311 -4.80 19.82 -15.32
C PHE A 311 -3.53 19.15 -14.81
N VAL A 312 -3.51 17.81 -14.72
CA VAL A 312 -2.38 17.04 -14.18
C VAL A 312 -1.20 17.07 -15.15
N TYR A 313 -1.45 16.82 -16.44
CA TYR A 313 -0.41 16.62 -17.44
C TYR A 313 -0.37 17.79 -18.43
N ARG A 314 0.12 18.93 -17.98
CA ARG A 314 0.35 20.10 -18.84
C ARG A 314 1.49 19.82 -19.81
N ARG A 315 1.44 20.44 -21.00
CA ARG A 315 2.50 20.33 -21.99
C ARG A 315 3.81 20.93 -21.53
N GLN A 316 3.72 22.00 -20.75
CA GLN A 316 4.86 22.69 -20.14
C GLN A 316 4.57 22.91 -18.64
N MET A 317 5.58 22.78 -17.83
CA MET A 317 5.58 23.15 -16.42
C MET A 317 6.38 24.44 -16.28
N SER A 318 5.88 25.43 -15.52
CA SER A 318 6.65 26.64 -15.27
C SER A 318 7.70 26.40 -14.17
N ALA A 319 8.69 27.32 -14.10
CA ALA A 319 9.70 27.29 -13.05
C ALA A 319 9.06 27.42 -11.66
N GLU A 320 8.07 28.30 -11.53
CA GLU A 320 7.33 28.50 -10.25
C GLU A 320 6.59 27.24 -9.81
N GLU A 321 6.02 26.48 -10.74
CA GLU A 321 5.35 25.22 -10.43
C GLU A 321 6.36 24.16 -9.96
N TRP A 322 7.55 24.12 -10.56
CA TRP A 322 8.62 23.24 -10.13
C TRP A 322 9.15 23.63 -8.74
N ASP A 323 9.42 24.92 -8.53
CA ASP A 323 9.85 25.43 -7.23
C ASP A 323 8.84 25.13 -6.12
N ALA A 324 7.55 25.20 -6.41
CA ALA A 324 6.50 24.82 -5.46
C ALA A 324 6.58 23.34 -5.02
N ILE A 325 6.96 22.43 -5.92
CA ILE A 325 7.20 21.01 -5.60
C ILE A 325 8.46 20.86 -4.73
N LEU A 326 9.55 21.56 -5.09
CA LEU A 326 10.78 21.56 -4.30
C LEU A 326 10.53 22.10 -2.89
N ASP A 327 9.80 23.19 -2.77
CA ASP A 327 9.46 23.80 -1.48
C ASP A 327 8.57 22.90 -0.62
N GLN A 328 7.62 22.20 -1.24
CA GLN A 328 6.83 21.20 -0.52
C GLN A 328 7.72 20.11 0.07
N LYS A 329 8.66 19.58 -0.71
CA LYS A 329 9.61 18.56 -0.25
C LYS A 329 10.50 19.11 0.86
N ARG A 330 11.05 20.33 0.72
CA ARG A 330 11.85 21.00 1.74
C ARG A 330 11.10 21.18 3.05
N ARG A 331 9.80 21.57 3.00
CA ARG A 331 8.95 21.70 4.21
C ARG A 331 8.75 20.34 4.90
N MET A 332 8.54 19.26 4.14
CA MET A 332 8.42 17.91 4.70
C MET A 332 9.72 17.46 5.37
N GLU A 333 10.87 17.72 4.76
CA GLU A 333 12.18 17.40 5.34
C GLU A 333 12.46 18.23 6.61
N ALA A 334 12.16 19.53 6.58
CA ALA A 334 12.31 20.41 7.74
C ALA A 334 11.44 19.93 8.93
N HIS A 335 10.21 19.50 8.64
CA HIS A 335 9.33 18.94 9.67
C HIS A 335 9.89 17.62 10.25
N CYS A 336 10.43 16.74 9.43
CA CYS A 336 11.06 15.49 9.85
C CYS A 336 12.30 15.76 10.73
N ARG A 337 13.15 16.74 10.34
CA ARG A 337 14.32 17.18 11.14
C ARG A 337 13.90 17.78 12.48
N ALA A 338 12.88 18.64 12.49
CA ALA A 338 12.37 19.26 13.71
C ALA A 338 11.85 18.23 14.74
N ARG A 339 11.40 17.08 14.29
CA ARG A 339 10.99 15.97 15.15
C ARG A 339 12.14 15.04 15.59
N GLY A 340 13.36 15.27 15.10
CA GLY A 340 14.51 14.39 15.35
C GLY A 340 14.41 13.03 14.66
N GLU A 341 13.57 12.89 13.64
CA GLU A 341 13.28 11.63 12.96
C GLU A 341 14.06 11.46 11.64
N TRP A 342 14.94 12.41 11.31
CA TRP A 342 15.60 12.47 10.01
C TRP A 342 16.34 11.17 9.61
N GLU A 343 16.96 10.51 10.58
CA GLU A 343 17.70 9.26 10.36
C GLU A 343 16.83 8.00 10.52
N THR A 344 15.73 8.09 11.24
CA THR A 344 14.90 6.93 11.56
C THR A 344 13.63 6.83 10.72
N ASP A 345 13.15 7.93 10.15
CA ASP A 345 11.99 7.94 9.26
C ASP A 345 12.39 7.43 7.86
N ILE A 346 11.98 6.21 7.52
CA ILE A 346 12.28 5.60 6.21
C ILE A 346 11.43 6.16 5.07
N LYS A 347 10.45 6.99 5.37
CA LYS A 347 9.55 7.58 4.38
C LYS A 347 9.91 9.02 4.05
N ASN A 348 9.99 9.88 5.07
CA ASN A 348 10.20 11.31 4.91
C ASN A 348 11.63 11.76 5.27
N GLY A 349 12.42 10.90 5.91
CA GLY A 349 13.80 11.16 6.27
C GLY A 349 14.75 11.10 5.08
N TRP A 350 16.04 11.23 5.35
CA TRP A 350 17.09 11.23 4.35
C TRP A 350 17.10 9.93 3.52
N GLY A 351 17.09 10.03 2.21
CA GLY A 351 17.05 8.88 1.31
C GLY A 351 15.83 7.99 1.50
N GLY A 352 14.70 8.54 1.97
CA GLY A 352 13.48 7.78 2.22
C GLY A 352 12.64 7.52 0.97
N ILE A 353 11.54 6.82 1.16
CA ILE A 353 10.60 6.44 0.09
C ILE A 353 10.15 7.66 -0.72
N ARG A 354 9.96 8.80 -0.05
CA ARG A 354 9.54 10.07 -0.66
C ARG A 354 10.55 10.63 -1.66
N ASP A 355 11.84 10.38 -1.50
CA ASP A 355 12.85 10.83 -2.45
C ASP A 355 12.64 10.15 -3.81
N ILE A 356 12.33 8.86 -3.83
CA ILE A 356 12.01 8.12 -5.05
C ILE A 356 10.65 8.56 -5.61
N GLU A 357 9.61 8.65 -4.76
CA GLU A 357 8.26 9.04 -5.20
C GLU A 357 8.26 10.43 -5.82
N PHE A 358 8.89 11.42 -5.19
CA PHE A 358 8.95 12.79 -5.70
C PHE A 358 9.75 12.89 -7.01
N GLY A 359 10.88 12.20 -7.11
CA GLY A 359 11.67 12.17 -8.35
C GLY A 359 10.90 11.56 -9.52
N VAL A 360 10.24 10.41 -9.31
CA VAL A 360 9.41 9.76 -10.33
C VAL A 360 8.22 10.64 -10.73
N GLN A 361 7.50 11.19 -9.75
CA GLN A 361 6.35 12.07 -9.98
C GLN A 361 6.77 13.38 -10.66
N GLY A 362 7.92 13.94 -10.30
CA GLY A 362 8.50 15.08 -10.98
C GLY A 362 8.69 14.83 -12.46
N LEU A 363 9.30 13.69 -12.84
CA LEU A 363 9.46 13.30 -14.25
C LEU A 363 8.11 13.07 -14.95
N GLN A 364 7.13 12.51 -14.26
CA GLN A 364 5.79 12.35 -14.80
C GLN A 364 5.10 13.70 -15.08
N LEU A 365 5.27 14.69 -14.21
CA LEU A 365 4.71 16.03 -14.38
C LEU A 365 5.41 16.80 -15.49
N LEU A 366 6.74 16.66 -15.61
CA LEU A 366 7.53 17.32 -16.65
C LEU A 366 7.23 16.78 -18.05
N TYR A 367 7.14 15.47 -18.19
CA TYR A 367 7.09 14.81 -19.51
C TYR A 367 5.73 14.19 -19.84
N GLY A 368 4.84 13.97 -18.86
CA GLY A 368 3.55 13.28 -19.08
C GLY A 368 2.57 14.03 -19.97
N GLY A 369 2.72 15.35 -20.10
CA GLY A 369 1.93 16.15 -21.06
C GLY A 369 2.20 15.78 -22.51
N ARG A 370 3.46 15.45 -22.84
CA ARG A 370 3.95 15.09 -24.18
C ARG A 370 4.02 13.58 -24.39
N LEU A 371 4.28 12.82 -23.33
CA LEU A 371 4.41 11.36 -23.36
C LEU A 371 3.26 10.69 -22.58
N PRO A 372 2.07 10.50 -23.18
CA PRO A 372 0.90 9.92 -22.49
C PRO A 372 1.17 8.54 -21.86
N ARG A 373 2.15 7.80 -22.37
CA ARG A 373 2.58 6.51 -21.79
C ARG A 373 3.12 6.63 -20.37
N LEU A 374 3.54 7.82 -19.90
CA LEU A 374 3.99 8.06 -18.53
C LEU A 374 2.84 8.29 -17.55
N ARG A 375 1.60 8.43 -18.02
CA ARG A 375 0.41 8.69 -17.22
C ARG A 375 -0.07 7.42 -16.53
N VAL A 376 0.66 6.96 -15.54
CA VAL A 376 0.33 5.77 -14.75
C VAL A 376 0.47 6.06 -13.25
N PRO A 377 -0.46 5.59 -12.42
CA PRO A 377 -0.48 5.93 -11.01
C PRO A 377 0.54 5.13 -10.17
N ASN A 378 1.02 3.98 -10.64
CA ASN A 378 1.94 3.12 -9.90
C ASN A 378 3.40 3.55 -10.09
N THR A 379 4.16 3.68 -8.99
CA THR A 379 5.55 4.18 -9.01
C THR A 379 6.49 3.25 -9.78
N LEU A 380 6.39 1.93 -9.59
CA LEU A 380 7.26 0.97 -10.30
C LEU A 380 6.92 0.89 -11.79
N ASP A 381 5.64 0.98 -12.14
CA ASP A 381 5.23 1.08 -13.55
C ASP A 381 5.70 2.39 -14.18
N ALA A 382 5.65 3.49 -13.44
CA ALA A 382 6.18 4.78 -13.90
C ALA A 382 7.69 4.70 -14.14
N LEU A 383 8.47 4.15 -13.22
CA LEU A 383 9.92 3.92 -13.38
C LEU A 383 10.22 3.11 -14.64
N ARG A 384 9.51 2.00 -14.87
CA ARG A 384 9.68 1.17 -16.05
C ARG A 384 9.38 1.96 -17.35
N ARG A 385 8.32 2.79 -17.35
CA ARG A 385 7.95 3.63 -18.50
C ARG A 385 8.91 4.79 -18.73
N LEU A 386 9.47 5.36 -17.66
CA LEU A 386 10.54 6.34 -17.73
C LEU A 386 11.79 5.76 -18.40
N ARG A 387 12.17 4.51 -18.04
CA ARG A 387 13.26 3.81 -18.75
C ARG A 387 12.94 3.58 -20.23
N GLN A 388 11.71 3.12 -20.55
CA GLN A 388 11.29 2.94 -21.94
C GLN A 388 11.29 4.25 -22.74
N ALA A 389 11.08 5.39 -22.04
CA ALA A 389 11.18 6.72 -22.59
C ALA A 389 12.62 7.26 -22.63
N LYS A 390 13.61 6.48 -22.16
CA LYS A 390 15.02 6.88 -22.03
C LYS A 390 15.25 8.09 -21.10
N LEU A 391 14.32 8.37 -20.20
CA LEU A 391 14.41 9.45 -19.20
C LEU A 391 15.20 9.03 -17.95
N VAL A 392 15.34 7.73 -17.74
CA VAL A 392 16.24 7.09 -16.78
C VAL A 392 16.94 5.91 -17.45
N SER A 393 18.18 5.62 -17.05
CA SER A 393 18.91 4.47 -17.58
C SER A 393 18.40 3.15 -17.02
N ALA A 394 18.76 2.02 -17.64
CA ALA A 394 18.40 0.69 -17.14
C ALA A 394 19.00 0.43 -15.75
N ALA A 395 20.24 0.86 -15.51
CA ALA A 395 20.91 0.73 -14.21
C ALA A 395 20.20 1.57 -13.12
N GLN A 396 19.81 2.81 -13.44
CA GLN A 396 19.06 3.66 -12.52
C GLN A 396 17.68 3.07 -12.20
N GLU A 397 16.94 2.60 -13.22
CA GLU A 397 15.63 1.97 -13.01
C GLU A 397 15.73 0.77 -12.08
N GLN A 398 16.71 -0.11 -12.31
CA GLN A 398 16.92 -1.28 -11.46
C GLN A 398 17.27 -0.88 -10.02
N CYS A 399 18.25 0.01 -9.85
CA CYS A 399 18.68 0.49 -8.52
C CYS A 399 17.53 1.14 -7.75
N LEU A 400 16.74 2.01 -8.38
CA LEU A 400 15.61 2.68 -7.76
C LEU A 400 14.47 1.70 -7.45
N ARG A 401 14.24 0.71 -8.30
CA ARG A 401 13.26 -0.34 -8.05
C ARG A 401 13.63 -1.17 -6.82
N GLU A 402 14.90 -1.59 -6.73
CA GLU A 402 15.41 -2.34 -5.59
C GLU A 402 15.31 -1.51 -4.31
N ALA A 403 15.73 -0.24 -4.35
CA ALA A 403 15.64 0.68 -3.22
C ALA A 403 14.19 0.91 -2.78
N TYR A 404 13.28 1.16 -3.73
CA TYR A 404 11.86 1.34 -3.43
C TYR A 404 11.26 0.08 -2.80
N CYS A 405 11.50 -1.09 -3.39
CA CYS A 405 11.00 -2.37 -2.86
C CYS A 405 11.56 -2.65 -1.46
N PHE A 406 12.85 -2.41 -1.22
CA PHE A 406 13.47 -2.62 0.09
C PHE A 406 12.86 -1.69 1.15
N LEU A 407 12.85 -0.38 0.90
CA LEU A 407 12.32 0.61 1.85
C LEU A 407 10.82 0.38 2.14
N ARG A 408 10.04 0.01 1.13
CA ARG A 408 8.62 -0.33 1.29
C ARG A 408 8.43 -1.64 2.07
N THR A 409 9.33 -2.62 1.90
CA THR A 409 9.32 -3.84 2.73
C THR A 409 9.62 -3.52 4.18
N VAL A 410 10.59 -2.64 4.44
CA VAL A 410 10.84 -2.11 5.79
C VAL A 410 9.58 -1.48 6.39
N GLU A 411 8.88 -0.61 5.62
CA GLU A 411 7.61 0.00 6.05
C GLU A 411 6.54 -1.05 6.37
N HIS A 412 6.39 -2.08 5.53
CA HIS A 412 5.45 -3.19 5.75
C HIS A 412 5.77 -3.98 7.02
N ARG A 413 7.05 -4.34 7.24
CA ARG A 413 7.47 -5.08 8.45
C ARG A 413 7.23 -4.27 9.72
N LEU A 414 7.52 -2.95 9.71
CA LEU A 414 7.18 -2.07 10.83
C LEU A 414 5.67 -2.13 11.15
N GLN A 415 4.82 -2.04 10.13
CA GLN A 415 3.37 -2.06 10.32
C GLN A 415 2.84 -3.42 10.80
N LEU A 416 3.43 -4.53 10.36
CA LEU A 416 3.09 -5.87 10.84
C LEU A 416 3.51 -6.12 12.29
N ILE A 417 4.61 -5.50 12.72
CA ILE A 417 5.09 -5.60 14.11
C ILE A 417 4.22 -4.76 15.05
N TYR A 418 3.95 -3.50 14.69
CA TYR A 418 3.30 -2.54 15.59
C TYR A 418 1.78 -2.45 15.42
N GLY A 419 1.20 -2.99 14.33
CA GLY A 419 -0.23 -3.00 14.09
C GLY A 419 -0.84 -1.64 13.73
N HIS A 420 -0.03 -0.59 13.55
CA HIS A 420 -0.49 0.75 13.17
C HIS A 420 0.42 1.39 12.12
N GLN A 421 -0.03 2.51 11.57
CA GLN A 421 0.72 3.26 10.59
C GLN A 421 1.98 3.86 11.23
N THR A 422 3.13 3.30 10.88
CA THR A 422 4.44 3.80 11.31
C THR A 422 5.46 3.59 10.20
N HIS A 423 6.45 4.47 10.17
CA HIS A 423 7.60 4.43 9.26
C HIS A 423 8.90 4.80 9.99
N ILE A 424 8.84 4.79 11.34
CA ILE A 424 9.97 5.10 12.20
C ILE A 424 10.65 3.80 12.63
N LEU A 425 11.90 3.66 12.27
CA LEU A 425 12.72 2.53 12.73
C LEU A 425 13.06 2.65 14.21
N PRO A 426 13.19 1.54 14.96
CA PRO A 426 13.74 1.57 16.30
C PRO A 426 15.13 2.24 16.31
N ALA A 427 15.49 2.87 17.41
CA ALA A 427 16.77 3.58 17.54
C ALA A 427 17.96 2.65 17.27
N LEU A 428 18.98 3.17 16.59
CA LEU A 428 20.21 2.45 16.28
C LEU A 428 20.89 1.96 17.56
N GLY A 429 21.48 0.75 17.52
CA GLY A 429 22.15 0.14 18.67
C GLY A 429 21.23 -0.47 19.74
N THR A 430 19.92 -0.39 19.57
CA THR A 430 18.97 -1.02 20.48
C THR A 430 18.68 -2.48 20.12
N GLU A 431 18.31 -3.28 21.12
CA GLU A 431 17.85 -4.66 20.90
C GLU A 431 16.63 -4.73 19.95
N ALA A 432 15.73 -3.74 20.01
CA ALA A 432 14.59 -3.62 19.11
C ALA A 432 15.03 -3.47 17.66
N ARG A 433 16.12 -2.73 17.39
CA ARG A 433 16.71 -2.58 16.06
C ARG A 433 17.29 -3.90 15.57
N THR A 434 18.02 -4.63 16.42
CA THR A 434 18.58 -5.94 16.11
C THR A 434 17.48 -6.97 15.81
N ARG A 435 16.41 -6.99 16.60
CA ARG A 435 15.23 -7.84 16.33
C ARG A 435 14.57 -7.47 15.00
N PHE A 436 14.48 -6.17 14.71
CA PHE A 436 13.93 -5.71 13.44
C PHE A 436 14.76 -6.17 12.23
N ALA A 437 16.10 -6.11 12.31
CA ALA A 437 16.99 -6.63 11.27
C ALA A 437 16.72 -8.12 10.99
N ARG A 438 16.51 -8.93 12.03
CA ARG A 438 16.09 -10.34 11.88
C ARG A 438 14.71 -10.49 11.25
N CYS A 439 13.74 -9.59 11.53
CA CYS A 439 12.43 -9.57 10.84
C CYS A 439 12.59 -9.28 9.35
N MET A 440 13.64 -8.58 8.93
CA MET A 440 14.00 -8.32 7.54
C MET A 440 14.81 -9.46 6.90
N GLY A 441 15.11 -10.52 7.65
CA GLY A 441 15.86 -11.68 7.17
C GLY A 441 17.40 -11.55 7.28
N PHE A 442 17.90 -10.57 8.00
CA PHE A 442 19.34 -10.39 8.24
C PHE A 442 19.74 -11.06 9.56
N GLU A 443 20.78 -11.88 9.52
CA GLU A 443 21.31 -12.50 10.75
C GLU A 443 22.01 -11.47 11.64
N GLN A 444 22.71 -10.51 11.03
CA GLN A 444 23.47 -9.46 11.71
C GLN A 444 22.85 -8.09 11.46
N ALA A 445 22.76 -7.27 12.49
CA ALA A 445 22.18 -5.94 12.41
C ALA A 445 23.01 -5.03 11.48
N GLU A 446 24.32 -5.18 11.48
CA GLU A 446 25.26 -4.42 10.66
C GLU A 446 25.02 -4.64 9.17
N ALA A 447 24.70 -5.86 8.75
CA ALA A 447 24.38 -6.17 7.35
C ALA A 447 23.06 -5.50 6.91
N PHE A 448 22.07 -5.43 7.80
CA PHE A 448 20.83 -4.66 7.56
C PHE A 448 21.12 -3.17 7.43
N GLU A 449 21.95 -2.59 8.32
CA GLU A 449 22.32 -1.17 8.26
C GLU A 449 23.03 -0.80 6.96
N GLN A 450 23.96 -1.65 6.52
CA GLN A 450 24.67 -1.45 5.25
C GLN A 450 23.72 -1.49 4.05
N ALA A 451 22.81 -2.46 4.01
CA ALA A 451 21.79 -2.55 2.96
C ALA A 451 20.84 -1.34 2.98
N LEU A 452 20.37 -0.95 4.17
CA LEU A 452 19.49 0.22 4.35
C LEU A 452 20.19 1.50 3.85
N GLN A 453 21.44 1.71 4.25
CA GLN A 453 22.23 2.87 3.86
C GLN A 453 22.42 2.95 2.34
N ALA A 454 22.80 1.84 1.69
CA ALA A 454 23.00 1.77 0.24
C ALA A 454 21.72 2.14 -0.53
N HIS A 455 20.54 1.63 -0.10
CA HIS A 455 19.27 1.95 -0.73
C HIS A 455 18.83 3.39 -0.48
N ARG A 456 19.13 3.96 0.67
CA ARG A 456 18.85 5.36 0.99
C ARG A 456 19.74 6.31 0.20
N GLU A 457 21.02 5.97 0.02
CA GLU A 457 21.95 6.73 -0.83
C GLU A 457 21.48 6.78 -2.27
N ALA A 458 21.03 5.65 -2.81
CA ALA A 458 20.49 5.59 -4.17
C ALA A 458 19.24 6.45 -4.34
N ALA A 459 18.32 6.40 -3.37
CA ALA A 459 17.11 7.21 -3.36
C ALA A 459 17.44 8.71 -3.29
N ARG A 460 18.38 9.08 -2.41
CA ARG A 460 18.79 10.47 -2.19
C ARG A 460 19.51 11.04 -3.42
N ALA A 461 20.47 10.31 -3.99
CA ALA A 461 21.19 10.73 -5.18
C ALA A 461 20.25 10.98 -6.37
N PHE A 462 19.21 10.14 -6.53
CA PHE A 462 18.19 10.36 -7.55
C PHE A 462 17.40 11.65 -7.34
N TRP A 463 16.97 11.92 -6.09
CA TRP A 463 16.24 13.13 -5.77
C TRP A 463 17.09 14.38 -5.95
N GLU A 464 18.34 14.37 -5.47
CA GLU A 464 19.27 15.52 -5.61
C GLU A 464 19.54 15.80 -7.08
N GLY A 465 19.81 14.79 -7.90
CA GLY A 465 19.96 14.97 -9.34
C GLY A 465 18.72 15.49 -10.04
N MET A 466 17.53 15.36 -9.42
CA MET A 466 16.30 16.00 -9.91
C MET A 466 16.13 17.43 -9.43
N ALA A 467 16.51 17.71 -8.17
CA ALA A 467 16.36 19.01 -7.54
C ALA A 467 17.36 20.06 -8.08
N ASP A 468 18.57 19.63 -8.44
CA ASP A 468 19.63 20.49 -9.00
C ASP A 468 19.36 20.96 -10.44
N ARG A 469 18.25 20.50 -11.05
CA ARG A 469 17.79 21.01 -12.36
C ARG A 469 17.22 22.43 -12.23
N SER A 470 18.07 23.36 -11.81
CA SER A 470 17.71 24.77 -11.62
C SER A 470 17.51 25.56 -12.92
N ASP A 471 17.92 25.01 -14.06
CA ASP A 471 17.79 25.67 -15.37
C ASP A 471 16.63 25.03 -16.17
N MET A 472 15.42 25.56 -15.93
CA MET A 472 14.22 25.21 -16.71
C MET A 472 14.29 25.66 -18.18
N SER A 473 15.27 26.51 -18.54
CA SER A 473 15.53 26.89 -19.94
C SER A 473 15.96 25.67 -20.78
N ASP A 474 16.73 24.74 -20.20
CA ASP A 474 17.10 23.47 -20.85
C ASP A 474 15.91 22.52 -21.06
N LEU A 475 14.78 22.74 -20.38
CA LEU A 475 13.56 21.92 -20.56
C LEU A 475 12.71 22.37 -21.75
N SER A 476 12.83 23.64 -22.19
CA SER A 476 12.23 24.08 -23.46
C SER A 476 12.96 23.43 -24.65
N ASP A 477 14.28 23.34 -24.58
CA ASP A 477 15.12 22.67 -25.59
C ASP A 477 14.97 21.16 -25.56
N SER A 478 14.78 20.56 -24.34
CA SER A 478 14.45 19.14 -24.17
C SER A 478 13.11 18.81 -24.79
N ALA A 479 12.21 19.76 -24.84
CA ALA A 479 10.87 19.62 -25.37
C ALA A 479 10.85 19.52 -26.90
N GLU A 480 11.65 20.32 -27.59
CA GLU A 480 11.88 20.20 -29.04
C GLU A 480 12.66 18.93 -29.34
N MET A 481 13.58 18.52 -28.47
CA MET A 481 14.35 17.30 -28.61
C MET A 481 13.51 16.02 -28.49
N ILE A 482 12.46 16.02 -27.67
CA ILE A 482 11.55 14.86 -27.54
C ILE A 482 10.77 14.64 -28.85
N ASP A 483 10.37 15.69 -29.52
CA ASP A 483 9.71 15.59 -30.83
C ASP A 483 10.68 15.04 -31.93
N LEU A 484 12.00 15.20 -31.73
CA LEU A 484 13.05 14.68 -32.59
C LEU A 484 13.55 13.27 -32.23
N LEU A 485 13.13 12.67 -31.08
CA LEU A 485 13.58 11.34 -30.63
C LEU A 485 13.30 10.20 -31.62
N GLY A 486 12.45 10.42 -32.62
CA GLY A 486 12.23 9.51 -33.72
C GLY A 486 13.36 9.52 -34.77
N THR A 487 14.33 10.44 -34.68
CA THR A 487 15.44 10.58 -35.62
C THR A 487 16.79 10.25 -34.95
N PRO A 488 17.78 9.72 -35.72
CA PRO A 488 19.13 9.46 -35.20
C PRO A 488 19.83 10.69 -34.59
N GLU A 489 19.60 11.86 -35.18
CA GLU A 489 20.14 13.14 -34.70
C GLU A 489 19.51 13.59 -33.40
N GLY A 490 18.20 13.40 -33.23
CA GLY A 490 17.51 13.67 -31.99
C GLY A 490 17.94 12.74 -30.86
N GLN A 491 18.24 11.47 -31.16
CA GLN A 491 18.77 10.51 -30.20
C GLN A 491 20.17 10.93 -29.70
N ALA A 492 21.06 11.34 -30.60
CA ALA A 492 22.40 11.79 -30.20
C ALA A 492 22.38 13.09 -29.39
N ARG A 493 21.53 14.06 -29.75
CA ARG A 493 21.30 15.29 -28.98
C ARG A 493 20.74 14.99 -27.58
N TRP A 494 19.79 14.05 -27.50
CA TRP A 494 19.19 13.62 -26.24
C TRP A 494 20.21 12.93 -25.33
N GLU A 495 21.07 12.07 -25.87
CA GLU A 495 22.14 11.43 -25.10
C GLU A 495 23.16 12.45 -24.56
N ALA A 496 23.53 13.46 -25.37
CA ALA A 496 24.38 14.57 -24.96
C ALA A 496 23.72 15.41 -23.86
N HIS A 497 22.41 15.67 -23.96
CA HIS A 497 21.64 16.39 -22.96
C HIS A 497 21.55 15.64 -21.65
N LEU A 498 21.31 14.32 -21.69
CA LEU A 498 21.32 13.46 -20.48
C LEU A 498 22.71 13.44 -19.80
N GLN A 499 23.79 13.49 -20.59
CA GLN A 499 25.15 13.60 -20.06
C GLN A 499 25.40 14.96 -19.37
N SER A 500 24.91 16.05 -19.94
CA SER A 500 25.02 17.39 -19.33
C SER A 500 24.26 17.49 -18.02
N LEU A 501 23.22 16.67 -17.85
CA LEU A 501 22.40 16.55 -16.63
C LEU A 501 23.01 15.59 -15.59
N GLY A 502 24.26 15.14 -15.77
CA GLY A 502 24.96 14.26 -14.83
C GLY A 502 24.60 12.78 -14.95
N PHE A 503 23.82 12.38 -15.96
CA PHE A 503 23.54 10.98 -16.26
C PHE A 503 24.76 10.37 -16.95
N ARG A 504 25.56 9.57 -16.22
CA ARG A 504 26.72 8.86 -16.78
C ARG A 504 26.26 7.82 -17.79
N GLN A 505 26.68 8.00 -19.03
CA GLN A 505 26.57 7.22 -20.27
C GLN A 505 25.64 6.00 -20.33
N PRO A 506 24.69 5.97 -21.29
CA PRO A 506 24.02 4.76 -21.73
C PRO A 506 24.57 4.31 -23.09
N THR A 507 25.82 3.92 -23.19
CA THR A 507 26.34 3.23 -24.36
C THR A 507 27.32 2.17 -23.92
N GLN A 508 26.81 0.97 -23.71
CA GLN A 508 27.40 -0.35 -23.86
C GLN A 508 26.81 -1.34 -22.86
N ALA A 509 25.70 -1.93 -23.22
CA ALA A 509 25.39 -3.34 -23.01
C ALA A 509 24.15 -3.70 -23.84
#